data_a5491a8c75d96f665bb9b3f372f62406
#
_entry.id   a5491a8c75d96f665bb9b3f372f62406
#
_cell.length_a   1.000
_cell.length_b   1.000
_cell.length_c   1.000
_cell.angle_alpha   90.00
_cell.angle_beta   90.00
_cell.angle_gamma   90.00
#
_symmetry.space_group_name_H-M   'P 1'
#
loop_
_entity.id
_entity.type
_entity.pdbx_description
1 polymer ?
#
loop_
_entity_poly.entity_id
_entity_poly.type
_entity_poly.pdbx_seq_one_letter_code
_entity_poly.pdbx_strand_id
1 'polypeptide(L)'
;DEEPRLRFYEVEDQAKVEQLVNWTTANEGKLAAKQRADFLKFYEPKYAAHIATDFQKAELIDTKWLGLWPGGSAVYKNIDTQGSDQLLLNYWSGIDGTKMTIRKEGPAGEVLASFVINKTEGEVTREIPFKPVQGKVNLYIEAQNSRAAAQQNTSSIVWFAFVPTLKGKEKPGFTAVKKSWDELLQVRGTRLPILIENPNYMARPTFVFERGNWMIPGEKVSAQTPKELGTWKKEWPANRLGFAYWLTAPENPLTARTLVNRVWDQLFGRGLTATLEDMGTQSDPPTHPELLDYLAWKTVQDYDWSIKSLIREIVTSATYQQSATISTVAFQKDPKNQWYARGPRFRLSAEQIRDQALASSGLLSPKMYGKPVMPTQPEGIWQTVYNGDSWKESEGEDKYRRSVYTFLKRTSPYPSFISFDAGSREVCLSKRLVTNTPLQALATLNDPVYLDAAKSLSQKVWVESGKNPEVAIKKVYQQLILLPISDSKKKSMMQLFSTAKLEFEKDPKARADFFQGADAGLAALAVTTNAMMNLDEFLTKP
;
A
#
# COMPACT_ATOMS: atom_id res chain seq x y z
N ASP A 1 -5.61 13.10 9.66
CA ASP A 1 -4.99 12.22 10.66
C ASP A 1 -3.51 12.12 10.39
N GLU A 2 -2.69 12.61 11.34
CA GLU A 2 -1.27 12.27 11.30
C GLU A 2 -1.13 10.83 11.78
N GLU A 3 -1.04 9.91 10.82
CA GLU A 3 -0.76 8.52 11.08
C GLU A 3 0.56 8.37 11.84
N PRO A 4 0.66 7.45 12.82
CA PRO A 4 1.93 7.10 13.43
C PRO A 4 2.96 6.71 12.37
N ARG A 5 4.17 7.27 12.46
CA ARG A 5 5.20 7.05 11.45
C ARG A 5 6.51 6.64 12.09
N LEU A 6 7.07 5.55 11.61
CA LEU A 6 8.44 5.16 11.91
C LEU A 6 9.40 6.13 11.19
N ARG A 7 10.32 6.74 11.94
CA ARG A 7 11.34 7.67 11.43
C ARG A 7 12.68 6.98 11.27
N PHE A 8 13.31 7.27 10.17
CA PHE A 8 14.68 6.88 9.88
C PHE A 8 15.55 8.14 9.92
N TYR A 9 16.52 8.13 10.80
CA TYR A 9 17.48 9.22 10.96
C TYR A 9 18.71 9.00 10.10
N GLU A 10 19.26 10.07 9.57
CA GLU A 10 20.59 10.06 8.93
C GLU A 10 21.69 9.75 9.97
N VAL A 11 22.88 9.38 9.52
CA VAL A 11 23.97 8.92 10.41
C VAL A 11 24.31 9.92 11.51
N GLU A 12 24.34 11.21 11.17
CA GLU A 12 24.64 12.29 12.12
C GLU A 12 23.56 12.43 13.22
N ASP A 13 22.31 12.27 12.85
CA ASP A 13 21.20 12.33 13.79
C ASP A 13 21.10 11.05 14.63
N GLN A 14 21.50 9.89 14.10
CA GLN A 14 21.64 8.65 14.88
C GLN A 14 22.63 8.82 16.03
N ALA A 15 23.76 9.47 15.81
CA ALA A 15 24.74 9.77 16.85
C ALA A 15 24.16 10.64 17.97
N LYS A 16 23.31 11.63 17.63
CA LYS A 16 22.59 12.46 18.62
C LYS A 16 21.58 11.63 19.43
N VAL A 17 20.85 10.70 18.77
CA VAL A 17 19.94 9.78 19.47
C VAL A 17 20.71 8.90 20.45
N GLU A 18 21.83 8.33 20.05
CA GLU A 18 22.68 7.51 20.93
C GLU A 18 23.22 8.32 22.12
N GLN A 19 23.68 9.53 21.89
CA GLN A 19 24.10 10.45 22.97
C GLN A 19 22.98 10.69 23.98
N LEU A 20 21.77 10.99 23.50
CA LEU A 20 20.61 11.20 24.35
C LEU A 20 20.22 9.95 25.14
N VAL A 21 20.22 8.78 24.50
CA VAL A 21 19.91 7.49 25.14
C VAL A 21 20.92 7.16 26.24
N ASN A 22 22.20 7.34 25.96
CA ASN A 22 23.28 7.11 26.94
C ASN A 22 23.14 8.06 28.15
N TRP A 23 22.90 9.35 27.88
CA TRP A 23 22.66 10.33 28.92
C TRP A 23 21.45 9.99 29.79
N THR A 24 20.32 9.71 29.17
CA THR A 24 19.08 9.39 29.85
C THR A 24 19.22 8.08 30.65
N THR A 25 19.90 7.08 30.10
CA THR A 25 20.19 5.83 30.81
C THR A 25 20.97 6.09 32.09
N ALA A 26 22.00 6.95 32.02
CA ALA A 26 22.86 7.26 33.15
C ALA A 26 22.18 8.13 34.24
N ASN A 27 21.19 8.96 33.87
CA ASN A 27 20.59 9.95 34.78
C ASN A 27 19.13 9.64 35.18
N GLU A 28 18.41 8.84 34.37
CA GLU A 28 16.99 8.54 34.54
C GLU A 28 16.66 7.05 34.50
N GLY A 29 17.61 6.23 34.03
CA GLY A 29 17.47 4.79 33.92
C GLY A 29 17.02 4.29 32.52
N LYS A 30 17.14 2.99 32.30
CA LYS A 30 16.90 2.34 31.00
C LYS A 30 15.47 2.52 30.47
N LEU A 31 14.47 2.53 31.36
CA LEU A 31 13.08 2.69 30.95
C LEU A 31 12.82 4.09 30.37
N ALA A 32 13.28 5.14 31.04
CA ALA A 32 13.16 6.51 30.56
C ALA A 32 13.92 6.72 29.24
N ALA A 33 15.11 6.15 29.13
CA ALA A 33 15.90 6.19 27.89
C ALA A 33 15.15 5.53 26.72
N LYS A 34 14.54 4.36 26.96
CA LYS A 34 13.72 3.68 25.97
C LYS A 34 12.51 4.53 25.56
N GLN A 35 11.80 5.11 26.51
CA GLN A 35 10.63 5.95 26.25
C GLN A 35 10.98 7.18 25.39
N ARG A 36 12.11 7.85 25.66
CA ARG A 36 12.58 8.98 24.84
C ARG A 36 12.99 8.56 23.43
N ALA A 37 13.71 7.44 23.33
CA ALA A 37 14.11 6.89 22.03
C ALA A 37 12.89 6.48 21.20
N ASP A 38 11.92 5.80 21.82
CA ASP A 38 10.67 5.40 21.16
C ASP A 38 9.85 6.63 20.74
N PHE A 39 9.79 7.67 21.59
CA PHE A 39 9.14 8.93 21.22
C PHE A 39 9.77 9.54 19.97
N LEU A 40 11.08 9.71 19.91
CA LEU A 40 11.78 10.23 18.73
C LEU A 40 11.54 9.36 17.51
N LYS A 41 11.55 8.05 17.69
CA LYS A 41 11.35 7.09 16.60
C LYS A 41 9.94 7.15 16.02
N PHE A 42 8.92 7.38 16.82
CA PHE A 42 7.52 7.30 16.41
C PHE A 42 6.76 8.62 16.54
N TYR A 43 7.23 9.57 17.33
CA TYR A 43 6.48 10.72 17.84
C TYR A 43 5.14 10.30 18.47
N GLU A 44 5.20 9.23 19.25
CA GLU A 44 4.07 8.70 19.99
C GLU A 44 4.52 8.32 21.43
N PRO A 45 3.65 8.43 22.41
CA PRO A 45 2.25 8.86 22.33
C PRO A 45 2.09 10.37 22.21
N LYS A 46 1.09 10.81 21.44
CA LYS A 46 0.72 12.23 21.30
C LYS A 46 -0.79 12.41 21.25
N TYR A 47 -1.24 13.63 21.55
CA TYR A 47 -2.62 14.06 21.41
C TYR A 47 -2.75 14.92 20.15
N ALA A 48 -3.50 14.45 19.16
CA ALA A 48 -3.69 15.17 17.91
C ALA A 48 -4.70 16.31 18.02
N ALA A 49 -4.56 17.34 17.19
CA ALA A 49 -5.43 18.51 17.19
C ALA A 49 -6.93 18.17 17.05
N HIS A 50 -7.27 17.15 16.26
CA HIS A 50 -8.66 16.80 15.95
C HIS A 50 -9.49 16.26 17.12
N ILE A 51 -8.88 15.95 18.28
CA ILE A 51 -9.63 15.57 19.46
C ILE A 51 -10.12 16.78 20.29
N ALA A 52 -9.77 17.99 19.87
CA ALA A 52 -10.27 19.22 20.48
C ALA A 52 -11.79 19.35 20.30
N THR A 53 -12.43 19.97 21.28
CA THR A 53 -13.87 20.23 21.34
C THR A 53 -14.13 21.65 21.85
N ASP A 54 -15.41 22.05 21.92
CA ASP A 54 -15.89 23.28 22.57
C ASP A 54 -15.16 24.54 22.03
N PHE A 55 -15.17 24.69 20.70
CA PHE A 55 -14.47 25.76 19.99
C PHE A 55 -15.12 27.14 20.19
N GLN A 56 -14.32 28.16 20.50
CA GLN A 56 -14.69 29.57 20.46
C GLN A 56 -13.63 30.32 19.66
N LYS A 57 -14.01 31.00 18.57
CA LYS A 57 -13.08 31.63 17.63
C LYS A 57 -11.90 30.70 17.30
N ALA A 58 -12.23 29.43 17.08
CA ALA A 58 -11.31 28.34 16.78
C ALA A 58 -12.02 27.33 15.88
N GLU A 59 -11.26 26.62 15.05
CA GLU A 59 -11.80 25.53 14.22
C GLU A 59 -10.73 24.49 13.87
N LEU A 60 -11.17 23.34 13.43
CA LEU A 60 -10.28 22.32 12.86
C LEU A 60 -10.10 22.56 11.36
N ILE A 61 -8.96 23.07 10.96
CA ILE A 61 -8.58 23.30 9.57
C ILE A 61 -8.16 21.94 8.99
N ASP A 62 -8.83 21.52 7.90
CA ASP A 62 -8.61 20.23 7.21
C ASP A 62 -8.61 19.01 8.14
N THR A 63 -9.28 19.10 9.29
CA THR A 63 -9.25 18.07 10.35
C THR A 63 -7.86 17.74 10.90
N LYS A 64 -6.83 18.54 10.57
CA LYS A 64 -5.43 18.32 10.92
C LYS A 64 -4.89 19.31 11.92
N TRP A 65 -5.35 20.57 11.85
CA TRP A 65 -4.83 21.66 12.66
C TRP A 65 -5.93 22.33 13.47
N LEU A 66 -5.68 22.55 14.74
CA LEU A 66 -6.52 23.45 15.53
C LEU A 66 -6.07 24.89 15.28
N GLY A 67 -6.79 25.60 14.41
CA GLY A 67 -6.61 27.03 14.19
C GLY A 67 -7.23 27.84 15.32
N LEU A 68 -6.50 28.83 15.83
CA LEU A 68 -6.95 29.75 16.87
C LEU A 68 -6.82 31.19 16.37
N TRP A 69 -7.89 31.99 16.53
CA TRP A 69 -7.93 33.41 16.22
C TRP A 69 -7.72 34.27 17.49
N PRO A 70 -7.60 35.59 17.42
CA PRO A 70 -7.42 36.42 18.61
C PRO A 70 -8.55 36.23 19.62
N GLY A 71 -8.20 35.77 20.84
CA GLY A 71 -9.14 35.38 21.89
C GLY A 71 -9.84 34.04 21.62
N GLY A 72 -9.29 33.24 20.70
CA GLY A 72 -9.80 31.91 20.41
C GLY A 72 -9.42 30.87 21.45
N SER A 73 -10.30 29.88 21.66
CA SER A 73 -10.09 28.80 22.62
C SER A 73 -10.71 27.48 22.17
N ALA A 74 -10.18 26.39 22.74
CA ALA A 74 -10.72 25.03 22.58
C ALA A 74 -10.43 24.19 23.83
N VAL A 75 -11.14 23.07 23.96
CA VAL A 75 -10.99 22.14 25.09
C VAL A 75 -10.54 20.77 24.59
N TYR A 76 -9.54 20.23 25.26
CA TYR A 76 -9.15 18.83 25.12
C TYR A 76 -9.60 18.06 26.35
N LYS A 77 -10.54 17.12 26.19
CA LYS A 77 -11.18 16.40 27.30
C LYS A 77 -10.42 15.12 27.68
N ASN A 78 -10.42 14.80 28.97
CA ASN A 78 -9.87 13.56 29.52
C ASN A 78 -8.38 13.32 29.18
N ILE A 79 -7.57 14.34 29.20
CA ILE A 79 -6.14 14.28 28.92
C ILE A 79 -5.39 13.79 30.15
N ASP A 80 -4.60 12.75 29.99
CA ASP A 80 -3.69 12.26 31.03
C ASP A 80 -2.28 12.81 30.76
N THR A 81 -1.81 13.67 31.64
CA THR A 81 -0.49 14.31 31.52
C THR A 81 0.65 13.44 32.06
N GLN A 82 0.33 12.29 32.63
CA GLN A 82 1.28 11.36 33.26
C GLN A 82 2.12 12.06 34.38
N GLY A 83 1.61 13.16 34.95
CA GLY A 83 2.34 13.94 35.92
C GLY A 83 3.60 14.61 35.37
N SER A 84 3.73 14.74 34.06
CA SER A 84 4.89 15.34 33.40
C SER A 84 4.96 16.84 33.66
N ASP A 85 6.18 17.36 33.69
CA ASP A 85 6.50 18.77 33.92
C ASP A 85 6.89 19.53 32.65
N GLN A 86 6.83 18.85 31.48
CA GLN A 86 7.04 19.45 30.17
C GLN A 86 5.93 19.05 29.21
N LEU A 87 5.52 20.01 28.39
CA LEU A 87 4.65 19.85 27.25
C LEU A 87 5.47 19.99 25.96
N LEU A 88 5.46 19.00 25.10
CA LEU A 88 5.89 19.15 23.71
C LEU A 88 4.70 19.64 22.90
N LEU A 89 4.81 20.82 22.29
CA LEU A 89 3.79 21.39 21.42
C LEU A 89 4.32 21.50 20.00
N ASN A 90 3.67 20.84 19.06
CA ASN A 90 3.91 21.03 17.63
C ASN A 90 2.87 21.99 17.06
N TYR A 91 3.34 23.07 16.48
CA TYR A 91 2.50 24.16 15.97
C TYR A 91 3.18 24.91 14.83
N TRP A 92 2.41 25.72 14.13
CA TRP A 92 2.92 26.80 13.30
C TRP A 92 2.17 28.10 13.58
N SER A 93 2.80 29.24 13.30
CA SER A 93 2.20 30.56 13.45
C SER A 93 2.64 31.49 12.33
N GLY A 94 1.71 32.24 11.77
CA GLY A 94 1.97 33.27 10.76
C GLY A 94 2.30 34.65 11.33
N ILE A 95 2.25 34.82 12.67
CA ILE A 95 2.41 36.11 13.37
C ILE A 95 3.21 35.98 14.67
N ASP A 96 3.93 37.04 15.02
CA ASP A 96 4.68 37.11 16.28
C ASP A 96 3.82 37.50 17.47
N GLY A 97 4.24 37.07 18.65
CA GLY A 97 3.76 37.58 19.94
C GLY A 97 2.38 37.03 20.34
N THR A 98 1.96 35.87 19.87
CA THR A 98 0.75 35.22 20.36
C THR A 98 0.99 34.62 21.75
N LYS A 99 0.28 35.10 22.74
CA LYS A 99 0.28 34.52 24.10
C LYS A 99 -0.66 33.33 24.13
N MET A 100 -0.10 32.16 24.44
CA MET A 100 -0.83 30.93 24.66
C MET A 100 -0.98 30.68 26.16
N THR A 101 -2.17 30.29 26.58
CA THR A 101 -2.41 29.90 27.99
C THR A 101 -3.16 28.58 28.03
N ILE A 102 -2.67 27.64 28.82
CA ILE A 102 -3.31 26.34 29.03
C ILE A 102 -3.78 26.29 30.50
N ARG A 103 -5.07 26.01 30.68
CA ARG A 103 -5.70 25.96 31.99
C ARG A 103 -6.33 24.61 32.27
N LYS A 104 -6.45 24.25 33.53
CA LYS A 104 -7.18 23.09 34.00
C LYS A 104 -8.68 23.37 33.98
N GLU A 105 -9.47 22.45 33.43
CA GLU A 105 -10.94 22.36 33.40
C GLU A 105 -11.66 23.48 32.62
N GLY A 106 -11.19 24.70 32.56
CA GLY A 106 -11.91 25.78 31.87
C GLY A 106 -11.24 27.16 31.98
N PRO A 107 -11.92 28.22 31.51
CA PRO A 107 -11.33 29.55 31.37
C PRO A 107 -10.95 30.21 32.71
N ALA A 108 -11.61 29.85 33.79
CA ALA A 108 -11.29 30.32 35.16
C ALA A 108 -10.36 29.37 35.92
N GLY A 109 -9.94 28.27 35.28
CA GLY A 109 -9.13 27.24 35.89
C GLY A 109 -7.68 27.64 36.16
N GLU A 110 -7.00 26.83 36.96
CA GLU A 110 -5.59 27.00 37.24
C GLU A 110 -4.75 27.02 35.96
N VAL A 111 -3.81 27.96 35.88
CA VAL A 111 -2.86 28.06 34.76
C VAL A 111 -1.81 26.95 34.89
N LEU A 112 -1.76 26.06 33.91
CA LEU A 112 -0.80 24.95 33.81
C LEU A 112 0.41 25.32 32.97
N ALA A 113 0.23 26.15 31.95
CA ALA A 113 1.30 26.72 31.13
C ALA A 113 0.89 28.09 30.57
N SER A 114 1.84 29.01 30.45
CA SER A 114 1.67 30.29 29.74
C SER A 114 2.96 30.66 29.05
N PHE A 115 2.91 30.91 27.74
CA PHE A 115 4.09 31.14 26.92
C PHE A 115 3.73 31.98 25.69
N VAL A 116 4.75 32.51 25.02
CA VAL A 116 4.59 33.28 23.77
C VAL A 116 5.10 32.43 22.61
N ILE A 117 4.33 32.40 21.54
CA ILE A 117 4.75 31.86 20.27
C ILE A 117 4.97 32.98 19.26
N ASN A 118 5.98 32.81 18.42
CA ASN A 118 6.33 33.73 17.36
C ASN A 118 6.13 33.06 16.00
N LYS A 119 6.18 33.88 14.93
CA LYS A 119 6.12 33.42 13.55
C LYS A 119 7.11 32.30 13.27
N THR A 120 6.69 31.30 12.51
CA THR A 120 7.50 30.14 12.13
C THR A 120 7.50 29.94 10.62
N GLU A 121 8.55 29.35 10.07
CA GLU A 121 8.64 28.99 8.63
C GLU A 121 7.97 27.65 8.29
N GLY A 122 7.18 27.13 9.18
CA GLY A 122 6.48 25.84 9.09
C GLY A 122 6.19 25.28 10.47
N GLU A 123 5.87 24.01 10.55
CA GLU A 123 5.66 23.33 11.82
C GLU A 123 6.95 23.22 12.61
N VAL A 124 6.88 23.61 13.89
CA VAL A 124 7.98 23.49 14.85
C VAL A 124 7.50 22.79 16.11
N THR A 125 8.37 22.03 16.74
CA THR A 125 8.10 21.39 18.05
C THR A 125 8.89 22.10 19.12
N ARG A 126 8.20 22.59 20.17
CA ARG A 126 8.83 23.23 21.32
C ARG A 126 8.50 22.50 22.60
N GLU A 127 9.49 22.41 23.49
CA GLU A 127 9.33 21.97 24.86
C GLU A 127 8.95 23.20 25.73
N ILE A 128 7.88 23.07 26.47
CA ILE A 128 7.26 24.16 27.25
C ILE A 128 7.10 23.68 28.68
N PRO A 129 7.59 24.45 29.70
CA PRO A 129 7.33 24.13 31.08
C PRO A 129 5.83 23.99 31.38
N PHE A 130 5.45 22.93 32.05
CA PHE A 130 4.08 22.57 32.32
C PHE A 130 3.92 22.20 33.81
N LYS A 131 2.88 22.71 34.46
CA LYS A 131 2.62 22.37 35.86
C LYS A 131 2.09 20.94 35.97
N PRO A 132 2.79 20.03 36.68
CA PRO A 132 2.35 18.62 36.76
C PRO A 132 0.94 18.49 37.35
N VAL A 133 0.13 17.64 36.72
CA VAL A 133 -1.21 17.31 37.19
C VAL A 133 -1.36 15.79 37.23
N GLN A 134 -1.98 15.28 38.28
CA GLN A 134 -2.26 13.85 38.41
C GLN A 134 -3.64 13.51 37.86
N GLY A 135 -3.72 12.35 37.21
CA GLY A 135 -4.96 11.82 36.62
C GLY A 135 -5.38 12.53 35.36
N LYS A 136 -6.59 12.24 34.92
CA LYS A 136 -7.18 12.82 33.68
C LYS A 136 -7.84 14.15 33.99
N VAL A 137 -7.54 15.15 33.15
CA VAL A 137 -8.06 16.53 33.28
C VAL A 137 -8.53 17.03 31.91
N ASN A 138 -9.38 18.03 31.93
CA ASN A 138 -9.68 18.79 30.72
C ASN A 138 -8.69 19.94 30.59
N LEU A 139 -8.10 20.12 29.43
CA LEU A 139 -7.19 21.22 29.13
C LEU A 139 -7.93 22.26 28.28
N TYR A 140 -8.10 23.45 28.86
CA TYR A 140 -8.61 24.62 28.17
C TYR A 140 -7.42 25.38 27.59
N ILE A 141 -7.36 25.52 26.26
CA ILE A 141 -6.28 26.23 25.56
C ILE A 141 -6.86 27.51 24.95
N GLU A 142 -6.19 28.65 25.22
CA GLU A 142 -6.55 29.95 24.67
C GLU A 142 -5.35 30.64 23.99
N ALA A 143 -5.62 31.40 22.94
CA ALA A 143 -4.65 32.20 22.22
C ALA A 143 -5.06 33.67 22.20
N GLN A 144 -4.16 34.57 22.64
CA GLN A 144 -4.39 36.00 22.64
C GLN A 144 -3.28 36.73 21.88
N ASN A 145 -3.67 37.60 20.95
CA ASN A 145 -2.73 38.46 20.23
C ASN A 145 -3.39 39.81 19.94
N SER A 146 -2.95 40.87 20.59
CA SER A 146 -3.51 42.22 20.42
C SER A 146 -3.11 42.89 19.09
N ARG A 147 -2.11 42.34 18.39
CA ARG A 147 -1.63 42.87 17.11
C ARG A 147 -2.29 42.20 15.90
N ALA A 148 -2.96 41.07 16.10
CA ALA A 148 -3.58 40.33 15.03
C ALA A 148 -4.96 40.92 14.67
N ALA A 149 -5.30 40.96 13.36
CA ALA A 149 -6.64 41.27 12.92
C ALA A 149 -7.63 40.18 13.40
N ALA A 150 -8.89 40.53 13.59
CA ALA A 150 -9.91 39.63 14.14
C ALA A 150 -10.07 38.32 13.35
N GLN A 151 -9.79 38.35 12.05
CA GLN A 151 -9.87 37.18 11.17
C GLN A 151 -8.51 36.54 10.87
N GLN A 152 -7.45 36.97 11.52
CA GLN A 152 -6.11 36.43 11.31
C GLN A 152 -5.89 35.23 12.22
N ASN A 153 -5.54 34.08 11.65
CA ASN A 153 -5.11 32.92 12.43
C ASN A 153 -3.82 33.25 13.19
N THR A 154 -3.86 33.14 14.50
CA THR A 154 -2.73 33.47 15.38
C THR A 154 -1.84 32.27 15.66
N SER A 155 -2.37 31.05 15.55
CA SER A 155 -1.63 29.80 15.75
C SER A 155 -2.43 28.61 15.26
N SER A 156 -1.72 27.61 14.78
CA SER A 156 -2.30 26.31 14.41
C SER A 156 -1.55 25.20 15.16
N ILE A 157 -2.25 24.54 16.07
CA ILE A 157 -1.72 23.39 16.82
C ILE A 157 -1.93 22.14 15.97
N VAL A 158 -0.87 21.33 15.83
CA VAL A 158 -0.90 20.05 15.11
C VAL A 158 -1.10 18.89 16.09
N TRP A 159 -0.26 18.84 17.10
CA TRP A 159 -0.33 17.85 18.18
C TRP A 159 0.44 18.34 19.41
N PHE A 160 0.22 17.68 20.53
CA PHE A 160 1.03 17.85 21.73
C PHE A 160 1.26 16.51 22.43
N ALA A 161 2.33 16.45 23.23
CA ALA A 161 2.68 15.30 24.05
C ALA A 161 3.25 15.76 25.38
N PHE A 162 3.24 14.89 26.38
CA PHE A 162 3.83 15.18 27.70
C PHE A 162 5.07 14.34 27.88
N VAL A 163 6.14 14.99 28.35
CA VAL A 163 7.42 14.34 28.62
C VAL A 163 7.98 14.88 29.94
N PRO A 164 8.73 14.10 30.72
CA PRO A 164 9.43 14.62 31.88
C PRO A 164 10.63 15.45 31.44
N THR A 165 11.01 16.46 32.25
CA THR A 165 12.25 17.21 32.05
C THR A 165 13.46 16.29 32.00
N LEU A 166 14.38 16.56 31.07
CA LEU A 166 15.67 15.87 31.00
C LEU A 166 16.50 16.13 32.23
N LYS A 167 16.86 15.08 32.97
CA LYS A 167 17.62 15.20 34.25
C LYS A 167 19.12 15.37 34.02
N GLY A 168 19.82 15.84 35.07
CA GLY A 168 21.26 16.01 35.05
C GLY A 168 21.71 17.40 34.62
N LYS A 169 20.88 18.44 34.79
CA LYS A 169 21.18 19.83 34.40
C LYS A 169 22.50 20.35 34.97
N GLU A 170 22.86 19.87 36.14
CA GLU A 170 24.08 20.25 36.89
C GLU A 170 25.36 19.51 36.37
N LYS A 171 25.21 18.52 35.51
CA LYS A 171 26.33 17.68 35.08
C LYS A 171 27.01 18.23 33.82
N PRO A 172 28.34 18.06 33.68
CA PRO A 172 29.04 18.39 32.46
C PRO A 172 28.44 17.66 31.27
N GLY A 173 28.27 18.34 30.14
CA GLY A 173 27.70 17.77 28.90
C GLY A 173 26.19 17.96 28.75
N PHE A 174 25.44 18.36 29.80
CA PHE A 174 23.99 18.56 29.70
C PHE A 174 23.59 19.50 28.56
N THR A 175 24.27 20.62 28.40
CA THR A 175 23.94 21.60 27.34
C THR A 175 24.03 21.01 25.95
N ALA A 176 25.02 20.16 25.68
CA ALA A 176 25.18 19.48 24.39
C ALA A 176 24.04 18.46 24.17
N VAL A 177 23.70 17.67 25.16
CA VAL A 177 22.60 16.69 25.08
C VAL A 177 21.24 17.39 24.93
N LYS A 178 21.01 18.48 25.67
CA LYS A 178 19.77 19.28 25.54
C LYS A 178 19.65 19.88 24.13
N LYS A 179 20.75 20.39 23.59
CA LYS A 179 20.79 20.87 22.21
C LYS A 179 20.47 19.75 21.22
N SER A 180 21.05 18.57 21.39
CA SER A 180 20.74 17.40 20.55
C SER A 180 19.27 17.01 20.62
N TRP A 181 18.67 17.03 21.83
CA TRP A 181 17.24 16.81 22.01
C TRP A 181 16.40 17.82 21.22
N ASP A 182 16.68 19.11 21.37
CA ASP A 182 15.94 20.19 20.72
C ASP A 182 16.07 20.12 19.18
N GLU A 183 17.25 19.78 18.66
CA GLU A 183 17.48 19.57 17.23
C GLU A 183 16.71 18.35 16.72
N LEU A 184 16.76 17.20 17.42
CA LEU A 184 16.06 15.99 17.05
C LEU A 184 14.53 16.15 16.98
N LEU A 185 13.95 17.03 17.80
CA LEU A 185 12.53 17.38 17.75
C LEU A 185 12.15 18.11 16.45
N GLN A 186 13.10 18.70 15.71
CA GLN A 186 12.87 19.39 14.44
C GLN A 186 13.15 18.50 13.22
N VAL A 187 13.86 17.39 13.41
CA VAL A 187 14.25 16.50 12.28
C VAL A 187 13.02 15.81 11.72
N ARG A 188 12.72 16.03 10.46
CA ARG A 188 11.62 15.33 9.77
C ARG A 188 12.01 13.92 9.33
N GLY A 189 13.22 13.70 8.85
CA GLY A 189 13.74 12.40 8.39
C GLY A 189 12.86 11.71 7.33
N THR A 190 13.28 10.55 6.90
CA THR A 190 12.43 9.64 6.10
C THR A 190 11.41 8.98 7.02
N ARG A 191 10.13 8.96 6.62
CA ARG A 191 9.02 8.47 7.44
C ARG A 191 8.24 7.37 6.72
N LEU A 192 7.93 6.31 7.46
CA LEU A 192 7.08 5.21 7.00
C LEU A 192 5.83 5.11 7.88
N PRO A 193 4.61 5.16 7.33
CA PRO A 193 3.39 4.92 8.10
C PRO A 193 3.42 3.53 8.74
N ILE A 194 3.04 3.44 10.01
CA ILE A 194 2.98 2.19 10.77
C ILE A 194 1.73 2.15 11.64
N LEU A 195 1.34 0.95 12.04
CA LEU A 195 0.36 0.76 13.10
C LEU A 195 1.08 0.70 14.45
N ILE A 196 0.60 1.48 15.43
CA ILE A 196 1.11 1.49 16.80
C ILE A 196 -0.06 1.38 17.79
N GLU A 197 0.17 0.70 18.91
CA GLU A 197 -0.80 0.63 19.99
C GLU A 197 -0.71 1.87 20.87
N ASN A 198 -1.86 2.48 21.16
CA ASN A 198 -1.92 3.55 22.15
C ASN A 198 -1.69 3.00 23.55
N PRO A 199 -1.01 3.76 24.43
CA PRO A 199 -0.92 3.40 25.84
C PRO A 199 -2.33 3.27 26.47
N ASN A 200 -2.44 2.45 27.50
CA ASN A 200 -3.73 2.21 28.17
C ASN A 200 -4.42 3.47 28.68
N TYR A 201 -3.64 4.47 29.13
CA TYR A 201 -4.20 5.74 29.61
C TYR A 201 -4.83 6.59 28.50
N MET A 202 -4.48 6.34 27.22
CA MET A 202 -5.10 6.95 26.03
C MET A 202 -6.17 6.07 25.41
N ALA A 203 -6.41 4.86 25.91
CA ALA A 203 -7.42 3.96 25.39
C ALA A 203 -8.82 4.60 25.47
N ARG A 204 -9.54 4.58 24.35
CA ARG A 204 -10.92 5.04 24.27
C ARG A 204 -11.87 3.90 24.65
N PRO A 205 -12.95 4.17 25.42
CA PRO A 205 -13.98 3.17 25.63
C PRO A 205 -14.68 2.85 24.30
N THR A 206 -14.98 1.59 24.08
CA THR A 206 -15.72 1.11 22.91
C THR A 206 -17.13 0.73 23.31
N PHE A 207 -18.10 1.07 22.48
CA PHE A 207 -19.51 0.83 22.73
C PHE A 207 -20.15 0.16 21.52
N VAL A 208 -21.19 -0.64 21.77
CA VAL A 208 -22.13 -1.02 20.73
C VAL A 208 -22.97 0.23 20.41
N PHE A 209 -23.08 0.59 19.14
CA PHE A 209 -23.88 1.75 18.74
C PHE A 209 -25.30 1.31 18.39
N GLU A 210 -26.31 2.04 18.88
CA GLU A 210 -27.69 1.75 18.52
C GLU A 210 -27.88 1.96 17.01
N ARG A 211 -28.26 0.89 16.30
CA ARG A 211 -28.40 0.89 14.83
C ARG A 211 -27.20 1.46 14.07
N GLY A 212 -26.01 1.33 14.63
CA GLY A 212 -24.78 1.88 14.03
C GLY A 212 -24.59 3.39 14.20
N ASN A 213 -25.49 4.10 14.90
CA ASN A 213 -25.36 5.53 15.15
C ASN A 213 -24.32 5.81 16.24
N TRP A 214 -23.18 6.34 15.85
CA TRP A 214 -22.06 6.65 16.75
C TRP A 214 -22.38 7.71 17.83
N MET A 215 -23.43 8.51 17.63
CA MET A 215 -23.90 9.50 18.61
C MET A 215 -24.76 8.89 19.72
N ILE A 216 -25.20 7.64 19.57
CA ILE A 216 -26.02 6.94 20.56
C ILE A 216 -25.26 5.69 21.03
N PRO A 217 -24.30 5.87 21.98
CA PRO A 217 -23.57 4.75 22.54
C PRO A 217 -24.48 3.91 23.46
N GLY A 218 -24.52 2.61 23.21
CA GLY A 218 -25.21 1.64 24.05
C GLY A 218 -24.28 0.98 25.06
N GLU A 219 -24.26 -0.36 25.10
CA GLU A 219 -23.44 -1.12 26.04
C GLU A 219 -21.94 -0.94 25.75
N LYS A 220 -21.17 -0.73 26.84
CA LYS A 220 -19.71 -0.70 26.77
C LYS A 220 -19.15 -2.10 26.57
N VAL A 221 -18.29 -2.26 25.57
CA VAL A 221 -17.67 -3.53 25.21
C VAL A 221 -16.15 -3.47 25.24
N SER A 222 -15.52 -4.62 25.30
CA SER A 222 -14.08 -4.81 25.11
C SER A 222 -13.81 -5.62 23.84
N ALA A 223 -12.63 -5.44 23.25
CA ALA A 223 -12.19 -6.24 22.10
C ALA A 223 -12.11 -7.73 22.49
N GLN A 224 -12.80 -8.57 21.71
CA GLN A 224 -12.87 -10.02 21.91
C GLN A 224 -12.85 -10.72 20.56
N THR A 225 -12.50 -12.00 20.56
CA THR A 225 -12.64 -12.90 19.40
C THR A 225 -13.90 -13.74 19.52
N PRO A 226 -14.51 -14.18 18.40
CA PRO A 226 -15.62 -15.13 18.43
C PRO A 226 -15.17 -16.42 19.13
N LYS A 227 -15.93 -16.85 20.14
CA LYS A 227 -15.61 -18.05 20.95
C LYS A 227 -15.62 -19.31 20.12
N GLU A 228 -16.47 -19.37 19.11
CA GLU A 228 -16.66 -20.50 18.20
C GLU A 228 -15.47 -20.75 17.29
N LEU A 229 -14.61 -19.73 17.10
CA LEU A 229 -13.43 -19.81 16.21
C LEU A 229 -12.12 -20.01 16.95
N GLY A 230 -12.16 -20.35 18.23
CA GLY A 230 -10.99 -20.64 19.03
C GLY A 230 -10.85 -19.79 20.29
N THR A 231 -10.09 -20.30 21.25
CA THR A 231 -9.94 -19.69 22.57
C THR A 231 -8.78 -18.69 22.58
N TRP A 232 -9.01 -17.52 23.17
CA TRP A 232 -7.93 -16.56 23.46
C TRP A 232 -7.06 -17.10 24.60
N LYS A 233 -5.76 -17.26 24.36
CA LYS A 233 -4.81 -17.72 25.39
C LYS A 233 -4.45 -16.56 26.32
N LYS A 234 -4.36 -16.86 27.62
CA LYS A 234 -4.10 -15.84 28.68
C LYS A 234 -2.77 -15.12 28.51
N GLU A 235 -1.77 -15.78 27.94
CA GLU A 235 -0.45 -15.23 27.67
C GLU A 235 -0.41 -14.25 26.48
N TRP A 236 -1.44 -14.19 25.67
CA TRP A 236 -1.49 -13.26 24.55
C TRP A 236 -1.87 -11.85 25.01
N PRO A 237 -1.17 -10.80 24.54
CA PRO A 237 -1.50 -9.44 24.89
C PRO A 237 -2.88 -9.04 24.30
N ALA A 238 -3.68 -8.30 25.08
CA ALA A 238 -5.00 -7.84 24.64
C ALA A 238 -4.90 -6.67 23.63
N ASN A 239 -4.24 -6.90 22.51
CA ASN A 239 -4.00 -5.92 21.45
C ASN A 239 -3.91 -6.62 20.07
N ARG A 240 -3.53 -5.88 19.02
CA ARG A 240 -3.39 -6.41 17.66
C ARG A 240 -2.38 -7.55 17.53
N LEU A 241 -1.33 -7.56 18.35
CA LEU A 241 -0.36 -8.66 18.35
C LEU A 241 -1.01 -9.96 18.86
N GLY A 242 -1.76 -9.89 19.96
CA GLY A 242 -2.52 -11.05 20.44
C GLY A 242 -3.58 -11.50 19.45
N PHE A 243 -4.23 -10.57 18.73
CA PHE A 243 -5.15 -10.91 17.64
C PHE A 243 -4.43 -11.64 16.48
N ALA A 244 -3.22 -11.21 16.13
CA ALA A 244 -2.40 -11.91 15.14
C ALA A 244 -2.04 -13.33 15.59
N TYR A 245 -1.67 -13.51 16.85
CA TYR A 245 -1.42 -14.86 17.41
C TYR A 245 -2.66 -15.75 17.37
N TRP A 246 -3.84 -15.17 17.67
CA TRP A 246 -5.09 -15.92 17.57
C TRP A 246 -5.43 -16.30 16.12
N LEU A 247 -5.24 -15.39 15.16
CA LEU A 247 -5.48 -15.69 13.74
C LEU A 247 -4.57 -16.79 13.21
N THR A 248 -3.31 -16.84 13.64
CA THR A 248 -2.33 -17.82 13.17
C THR A 248 -2.22 -19.05 14.08
N ALA A 249 -3.03 -19.14 15.13
CA ALA A 249 -3.03 -20.30 16.01
C ALA A 249 -3.45 -21.56 15.25
N PRO A 250 -2.79 -22.71 15.50
CA PRO A 250 -3.12 -23.97 14.84
C PRO A 250 -4.58 -24.39 15.01
N GLU A 251 -5.20 -23.96 16.10
CA GLU A 251 -6.60 -24.25 16.45
C GLU A 251 -7.61 -23.36 15.69
N ASN A 252 -7.14 -22.28 15.02
CA ASN A 252 -8.03 -21.42 14.26
C ASN A 252 -8.50 -22.14 12.98
N PRO A 253 -9.81 -22.42 12.83
CA PRO A 253 -10.28 -23.26 11.73
C PRO A 253 -10.35 -22.54 10.38
N LEU A 254 -10.27 -21.22 10.33
CA LEU A 254 -10.58 -20.45 9.13
C LEU A 254 -9.36 -19.88 8.40
N THR A 255 -8.33 -19.43 9.12
CA THR A 255 -7.23 -18.68 8.49
C THR A 255 -6.49 -19.49 7.44
N ALA A 256 -6.10 -20.73 7.78
CA ALA A 256 -5.39 -21.60 6.85
C ALA A 256 -6.29 -22.02 5.67
N ARG A 257 -7.57 -22.35 5.91
CA ARG A 257 -8.52 -22.69 4.84
C ARG A 257 -8.72 -21.52 3.87
N THR A 258 -8.86 -20.30 4.41
CA THR A 258 -9.00 -19.09 3.60
C THR A 258 -7.77 -18.83 2.74
N LEU A 259 -6.56 -18.99 3.31
CA LEU A 259 -5.30 -18.85 2.57
C LEU A 259 -5.20 -19.89 1.45
N VAL A 260 -5.43 -21.14 1.76
CA VAL A 260 -5.40 -22.25 0.78
C VAL A 260 -6.40 -22.00 -0.34
N ASN A 261 -7.65 -21.63 -0.01
CA ASN A 261 -8.69 -21.38 -1.00
C ASN A 261 -8.33 -20.24 -1.95
N ARG A 262 -7.72 -19.17 -1.43
CA ARG A 262 -7.24 -18.02 -2.25
C ARG A 262 -6.06 -18.41 -3.14
N VAL A 263 -5.09 -19.17 -2.63
CA VAL A 263 -3.97 -19.67 -3.44
C VAL A 263 -4.47 -20.61 -4.52
N TRP A 264 -5.41 -21.49 -4.18
CA TRP A 264 -6.06 -22.40 -5.12
C TRP A 264 -6.79 -21.62 -6.24
N ASP A 265 -7.57 -20.60 -5.89
CA ASP A 265 -8.26 -19.73 -6.87
C ASP A 265 -7.28 -19.07 -7.85
N GLN A 266 -6.14 -18.58 -7.35
CA GLN A 266 -5.12 -17.97 -8.23
C GLN A 266 -4.49 -18.97 -9.22
N LEU A 267 -4.44 -20.24 -8.86
CA LEU A 267 -3.83 -21.29 -9.68
C LEU A 267 -4.83 -21.94 -10.63
N PHE A 268 -6.08 -22.12 -10.19
CA PHE A 268 -7.13 -22.81 -10.95
C PHE A 268 -8.23 -21.87 -11.51
N GLY A 269 -8.21 -20.57 -11.16
CA GLY A 269 -9.22 -19.59 -11.57
C GLY A 269 -10.54 -19.71 -10.81
N ARG A 270 -10.66 -20.69 -9.90
CA ARG A 270 -11.79 -20.92 -9.02
C ARG A 270 -11.32 -21.59 -7.73
N GLY A 271 -11.77 -21.09 -6.58
CA GLY A 271 -11.51 -21.71 -5.29
C GLY A 271 -12.24 -23.05 -5.10
N LEU A 272 -11.76 -23.83 -4.14
CA LEU A 272 -12.47 -25.03 -3.65
C LEU A 272 -13.82 -24.64 -3.05
N THR A 273 -13.88 -23.53 -2.32
CA THR A 273 -15.12 -22.76 -2.04
C THR A 273 -15.20 -21.61 -3.04
N ALA A 274 -16.36 -21.45 -3.67
CA ALA A 274 -16.54 -20.50 -4.77
C ALA A 274 -16.38 -19.04 -4.34
N THR A 275 -16.83 -18.71 -3.12
CA THR A 275 -16.69 -17.39 -2.48
C THR A 275 -15.34 -17.30 -1.76
N LEU A 276 -14.53 -16.30 -2.08
CA LEU A 276 -13.22 -16.09 -1.44
C LEU A 276 -13.32 -15.20 -0.19
N GLU A 277 -14.36 -14.40 -0.10
CA GLU A 277 -14.67 -13.46 0.98
C GLU A 277 -15.56 -14.05 2.07
N ASP A 278 -16.32 -15.10 1.75
CA ASP A 278 -17.25 -15.74 2.67
C ASP A 278 -17.05 -17.25 2.64
N MET A 279 -16.69 -17.81 3.77
CA MET A 279 -16.58 -19.25 4.03
C MET A 279 -17.48 -19.68 5.18
N GLY A 280 -18.48 -18.85 5.49
CA GLY A 280 -19.47 -19.11 6.52
C GLY A 280 -20.67 -19.93 6.02
N THR A 281 -21.74 -19.94 6.80
CA THR A 281 -22.95 -20.71 6.52
C THR A 281 -23.79 -20.17 5.35
N GLN A 282 -23.47 -18.99 4.85
CA GLN A 282 -24.12 -18.37 3.69
C GLN A 282 -23.48 -18.77 2.36
N SER A 283 -22.27 -19.36 2.40
CA SER A 283 -21.55 -19.77 1.21
C SER A 283 -21.87 -21.21 0.81
N ASP A 284 -21.65 -21.53 -0.49
CA ASP A 284 -21.67 -22.92 -0.93
C ASP A 284 -20.56 -23.72 -0.21
N PRO A 285 -20.82 -24.98 0.14
CA PRO A 285 -19.80 -25.83 0.71
C PRO A 285 -18.63 -26.04 -0.28
N PRO A 286 -17.42 -26.32 0.23
CA PRO A 286 -16.29 -26.59 -0.66
C PRO A 286 -16.55 -27.85 -1.50
N THR A 287 -16.14 -27.82 -2.77
CA THR A 287 -16.31 -28.95 -3.69
C THR A 287 -15.50 -30.19 -3.25
N HIS A 288 -14.38 -29.98 -2.56
CA HIS A 288 -13.49 -31.02 -2.04
C HIS A 288 -13.09 -30.67 -0.60
N PRO A 289 -13.96 -30.91 0.40
CA PRO A 289 -13.71 -30.49 1.77
C PRO A 289 -12.47 -31.15 2.37
N GLU A 290 -12.25 -32.43 2.13
CA GLU A 290 -11.09 -33.16 2.66
C GLU A 290 -9.76 -32.63 2.08
N LEU A 291 -9.75 -32.24 0.81
CA LEU A 291 -8.58 -31.63 0.18
C LEU A 291 -8.27 -30.26 0.78
N LEU A 292 -9.31 -29.44 1.00
CA LEU A 292 -9.15 -28.14 1.64
C LEU A 292 -8.58 -28.29 3.05
N ASP A 293 -9.09 -29.22 3.82
CA ASP A 293 -8.64 -29.50 5.19
C ASP A 293 -7.21 -30.05 5.21
N TYR A 294 -6.89 -30.97 4.32
CA TYR A 294 -5.54 -31.53 4.18
C TYR A 294 -4.50 -30.45 3.87
N LEU A 295 -4.77 -29.61 2.87
CA LEU A 295 -3.85 -28.53 2.50
C LEU A 295 -3.75 -27.45 3.59
N ALA A 296 -4.86 -27.14 4.27
CA ALA A 296 -4.85 -26.21 5.40
C ALA A 296 -4.01 -26.75 6.57
N TRP A 297 -4.18 -28.02 6.92
CA TRP A 297 -3.39 -28.69 7.95
C TRP A 297 -1.89 -28.69 7.59
N LYS A 298 -1.53 -29.10 6.36
CA LYS A 298 -0.13 -29.08 5.90
C LYS A 298 0.47 -27.67 5.91
N THR A 299 -0.31 -26.66 5.54
CA THR A 299 0.16 -25.27 5.54
C THR A 299 0.62 -24.83 6.92
N VAL A 300 -0.09 -25.26 7.97
CA VAL A 300 0.26 -24.92 9.36
C VAL A 300 1.36 -25.84 9.91
N GLN A 301 1.20 -27.17 9.79
CA GLN A 301 2.01 -28.14 10.50
C GLN A 301 3.31 -28.50 9.77
N ASP A 302 3.26 -28.67 8.44
CA ASP A 302 4.42 -29.11 7.66
C ASP A 302 5.17 -27.96 7.03
N TYR A 303 4.47 -26.90 6.62
CA TYR A 303 5.06 -25.82 5.83
C TYR A 303 5.33 -24.55 6.64
N ASP A 304 4.97 -24.52 7.92
CA ASP A 304 5.14 -23.35 8.79
C ASP A 304 4.71 -22.04 8.06
N TRP A 305 3.49 -22.06 7.51
CA TRP A 305 2.90 -20.98 6.71
C TRP A 305 3.67 -20.59 5.44
N SER A 306 4.56 -21.46 4.92
CA SER A 306 5.29 -21.21 3.67
C SER A 306 4.37 -21.28 2.46
N ILE A 307 3.97 -20.13 1.93
CA ILE A 307 3.18 -20.04 0.70
C ILE A 307 3.91 -20.69 -0.50
N LYS A 308 5.24 -20.62 -0.55
CA LYS A 308 6.03 -21.26 -1.61
C LYS A 308 5.91 -22.79 -1.56
N SER A 309 5.90 -23.38 -0.37
CA SER A 309 5.72 -24.83 -0.20
C SER A 309 4.31 -25.26 -0.60
N LEU A 310 3.29 -24.49 -0.19
CA LEU A 310 1.91 -24.73 -0.60
C LEU A 310 1.74 -24.65 -2.14
N ILE A 311 2.27 -23.61 -2.78
CA ILE A 311 2.23 -23.48 -4.24
C ILE A 311 2.93 -24.65 -4.90
N ARG A 312 4.11 -25.06 -4.42
CA ARG A 312 4.86 -26.19 -4.97
C ARG A 312 4.04 -27.47 -4.91
N GLU A 313 3.42 -27.78 -3.76
CA GLU A 313 2.55 -28.95 -3.61
C GLU A 313 1.44 -28.97 -4.67
N ILE A 314 0.77 -27.84 -4.85
CA ILE A 314 -0.35 -27.72 -5.80
C ILE A 314 0.13 -27.86 -7.24
N VAL A 315 1.17 -27.12 -7.66
CA VAL A 315 1.59 -27.10 -9.08
C VAL A 315 2.31 -28.39 -9.52
N THR A 316 2.83 -29.16 -8.57
CA THR A 316 3.40 -30.50 -8.89
C THR A 316 2.37 -31.63 -8.85
N SER A 317 1.13 -31.34 -8.46
CA SER A 317 0.05 -32.34 -8.45
C SER A 317 -0.35 -32.76 -9.87
N ALA A 318 -0.77 -34.02 -10.03
CA ALA A 318 -1.31 -34.51 -11.29
C ALA A 318 -2.54 -33.70 -11.74
N THR A 319 -3.34 -33.21 -10.79
CA THR A 319 -4.51 -32.37 -11.06
C THR A 319 -4.14 -31.06 -11.77
N TYR A 320 -3.08 -30.37 -11.32
CA TYR A 320 -2.64 -29.12 -11.94
C TYR A 320 -1.95 -29.31 -13.29
N GLN A 321 -1.29 -30.46 -13.48
CA GLN A 321 -0.55 -30.80 -14.69
C GLN A 321 -1.43 -31.36 -15.82
N GLN A 322 -2.74 -31.47 -15.62
CA GLN A 322 -3.66 -31.90 -16.65
C GLN A 322 -3.71 -30.89 -17.81
N SER A 323 -3.96 -31.39 -19.03
CA SER A 323 -4.25 -30.54 -20.18
C SER A 323 -5.53 -29.73 -19.99
N ALA A 324 -5.53 -28.47 -20.44
CA ALA A 324 -6.72 -27.62 -20.46
C ALA A 324 -7.67 -27.93 -21.64
N THR A 325 -7.31 -28.90 -22.50
CA THR A 325 -8.16 -29.32 -23.61
C THR A 325 -9.47 -29.90 -23.10
N ILE A 326 -10.57 -29.43 -23.66
CA ILE A 326 -11.91 -29.85 -23.26
C ILE A 326 -12.61 -30.63 -24.36
N SER A 327 -13.20 -31.78 -24.02
CA SER A 327 -14.15 -32.47 -24.91
C SER A 327 -15.55 -31.92 -24.73
N THR A 328 -16.40 -32.03 -25.76
CA THR A 328 -17.80 -31.61 -25.70
C THR A 328 -18.55 -32.27 -24.54
N VAL A 329 -18.29 -33.55 -24.31
CA VAL A 329 -18.92 -34.31 -23.20
C VAL A 329 -18.47 -33.78 -21.82
N ALA A 330 -17.18 -33.51 -21.63
CA ALA A 330 -16.67 -32.96 -20.39
C ALA A 330 -17.20 -31.53 -20.15
N PHE A 331 -17.33 -30.71 -21.20
CA PHE A 331 -17.93 -29.39 -21.11
C PHE A 331 -19.41 -29.43 -20.69
N GLN A 332 -20.18 -30.36 -21.29
CA GLN A 332 -21.60 -30.52 -20.93
C GLN A 332 -21.80 -30.98 -19.45
N LYS A 333 -20.94 -31.88 -18.96
CA LYS A 333 -21.02 -32.40 -17.61
C LYS A 333 -20.53 -31.43 -16.53
N ASP A 334 -19.44 -30.75 -16.80
CA ASP A 334 -18.82 -29.80 -15.85
C ASP A 334 -18.28 -28.57 -16.59
N PRO A 335 -19.15 -27.66 -17.02
CA PRO A 335 -18.75 -26.46 -17.75
C PRO A 335 -17.81 -25.55 -16.93
N LYS A 336 -17.98 -25.52 -15.62
CA LYS A 336 -17.20 -24.66 -14.71
C LYS A 336 -15.91 -25.33 -14.18
N ASN A 337 -15.60 -26.57 -14.60
CA ASN A 337 -14.48 -27.35 -14.09
C ASN A 337 -14.44 -27.44 -12.55
N GLN A 338 -15.60 -27.67 -11.93
CA GLN A 338 -15.71 -27.74 -10.46
C GLN A 338 -15.04 -28.99 -9.89
N TRP A 339 -14.97 -30.05 -10.71
CA TRP A 339 -14.37 -31.35 -10.34
C TRP A 339 -12.91 -31.48 -10.74
N TYR A 340 -12.31 -30.38 -11.26
CA TYR A 340 -10.91 -30.31 -11.68
C TYR A 340 -10.49 -31.48 -12.59
N ALA A 341 -11.41 -31.88 -13.49
CA ALA A 341 -11.17 -32.98 -14.43
C ALA A 341 -10.29 -32.59 -15.64
N ARG A 342 -9.87 -31.35 -15.71
CA ARG A 342 -8.97 -30.77 -16.72
C ARG A 342 -8.12 -29.66 -16.11
N GLY A 343 -7.03 -29.27 -16.80
CA GLY A 343 -6.22 -28.12 -16.43
C GLY A 343 -7.04 -26.82 -16.42
N PRO A 344 -6.63 -25.84 -15.61
CA PRO A 344 -7.32 -24.56 -15.54
C PRO A 344 -7.11 -23.72 -16.79
N ARG A 345 -8.16 -23.05 -17.27
CA ARG A 345 -8.09 -22.04 -18.32
C ARG A 345 -8.79 -20.77 -17.85
N PHE A 346 -8.05 -19.71 -17.67
CA PHE A 346 -8.58 -18.40 -17.27
C PHE A 346 -7.69 -17.28 -17.79
N ARG A 347 -8.26 -16.08 -17.91
CA ARG A 347 -7.50 -14.92 -18.37
C ARG A 347 -6.50 -14.46 -17.31
N LEU A 348 -5.29 -14.13 -17.76
CA LEU A 348 -4.24 -13.55 -16.92
C LEU A 348 -4.64 -12.17 -16.39
N SER A 349 -4.10 -11.79 -15.24
CA SER A 349 -4.28 -10.44 -14.71
C SER A 349 -3.57 -9.39 -15.57
N ALA A 350 -3.98 -8.13 -15.45
CA ALA A 350 -3.37 -7.01 -16.17
C ALA A 350 -1.84 -6.98 -16.00
N GLU A 351 -1.38 -7.21 -14.76
CA GLU A 351 0.03 -7.25 -14.42
C GLU A 351 0.76 -8.43 -15.09
N GLN A 352 0.12 -9.60 -15.12
CA GLN A 352 0.70 -10.79 -15.74
C GLN A 352 0.80 -10.64 -17.27
N ILE A 353 -0.21 -10.08 -17.93
CA ILE A 353 -0.20 -9.84 -19.38
C ILE A 353 0.96 -8.94 -19.77
N ARG A 354 1.16 -7.82 -19.05
CA ARG A 354 2.29 -6.92 -19.31
C ARG A 354 3.64 -7.59 -19.01
N ASP A 355 3.76 -8.25 -17.88
CA ASP A 355 5.01 -8.91 -17.49
C ASP A 355 5.37 -10.05 -18.44
N GLN A 356 4.38 -10.79 -18.96
CA GLN A 356 4.58 -11.84 -19.96
C GLN A 356 5.07 -11.27 -21.29
N ALA A 357 4.51 -10.14 -21.76
CA ALA A 357 4.98 -9.47 -22.97
C ALA A 357 6.44 -9.03 -22.84
N LEU A 358 6.79 -8.42 -21.71
CA LEU A 358 8.16 -7.99 -21.43
C LEU A 358 9.13 -9.17 -21.25
N ALA A 359 8.69 -10.24 -20.57
CA ALA A 359 9.53 -11.42 -20.36
C ALA A 359 9.81 -12.16 -21.68
N SER A 360 8.79 -12.40 -22.49
CA SER A 360 8.93 -13.09 -23.76
C SER A 360 9.77 -12.29 -24.78
N SER A 361 9.78 -10.97 -24.67
CA SER A 361 10.60 -10.09 -25.52
C SER A 361 12.03 -9.87 -25.00
N GLY A 362 12.34 -10.30 -23.77
CA GLY A 362 13.64 -10.07 -23.13
C GLY A 362 13.81 -8.68 -22.54
N LEU A 363 12.74 -7.86 -22.50
CA LEU A 363 12.80 -6.50 -21.94
C LEU A 363 12.59 -6.45 -20.42
N LEU A 364 11.99 -7.50 -19.82
CA LEU A 364 11.67 -7.49 -18.40
C LEU A 364 12.90 -7.31 -17.52
N SER A 365 12.94 -6.21 -16.76
CA SER A 365 13.99 -5.99 -15.76
C SER A 365 13.74 -6.86 -14.51
N PRO A 366 14.74 -7.65 -14.08
CA PRO A 366 14.65 -8.48 -12.88
C PRO A 366 14.82 -7.69 -11.57
N LYS A 367 15.07 -6.39 -11.65
CA LYS A 367 15.35 -5.53 -10.49
C LYS A 367 14.22 -5.57 -9.47
N MET A 368 14.58 -5.91 -8.24
CA MET A 368 13.66 -6.04 -7.11
C MET A 368 13.80 -4.84 -6.17
N TYR A 369 12.74 -4.55 -5.41
CA TYR A 369 12.68 -3.49 -4.40
C TYR A 369 12.86 -2.06 -4.92
N GLY A 370 12.88 -1.08 -4.01
CA GLY A 370 13.03 0.34 -4.34
C GLY A 370 11.71 1.05 -4.66
N LYS A 371 11.84 2.26 -5.18
CA LYS A 371 10.70 3.14 -5.46
C LYS A 371 9.81 2.58 -6.59
N PRO A 372 8.49 2.92 -6.59
CA PRO A 372 7.64 2.66 -7.75
C PRO A 372 8.17 3.36 -9.00
N VAL A 373 7.86 2.78 -10.16
CA VAL A 373 8.29 3.27 -11.47
C VAL A 373 7.09 3.71 -12.31
N MET A 374 7.34 4.60 -13.26
CA MET A 374 6.35 5.11 -14.21
C MET A 374 6.69 4.58 -15.61
N PRO A 375 6.15 3.42 -16.02
CA PRO A 375 6.39 2.88 -17.35
C PRO A 375 5.86 3.79 -18.45
N THR A 376 6.27 3.55 -19.70
CA THR A 376 5.72 4.23 -20.88
C THR A 376 4.21 4.05 -20.92
N GLN A 377 3.48 5.10 -21.22
CA GLN A 377 2.03 5.11 -21.43
C GLN A 377 1.66 6.05 -22.58
N PRO A 378 0.46 5.94 -23.18
CA PRO A 378 -0.02 6.89 -24.16
C PRO A 378 -0.02 8.32 -23.62
N GLU A 379 0.29 9.30 -24.48
CA GLU A 379 0.27 10.71 -24.13
C GLU A 379 -1.14 11.20 -23.76
N GLY A 380 -1.22 12.24 -22.95
CA GLY A 380 -2.47 12.94 -22.64
C GLY A 380 -3.29 12.36 -21.47
N ILE A 381 -2.93 11.20 -20.95
CA ILE A 381 -3.70 10.53 -19.87
C ILE A 381 -3.70 11.34 -18.56
N TRP A 382 -2.60 12.03 -18.26
CA TRP A 382 -2.43 12.78 -17.01
C TRP A 382 -2.64 14.29 -17.12
N GLN A 383 -3.31 14.77 -18.17
CA GLN A 383 -3.53 16.21 -18.39
C GLN A 383 -4.46 16.87 -17.37
N THR A 384 -5.34 16.10 -16.71
CA THR A 384 -6.38 16.60 -15.81
C THR A 384 -6.20 16.17 -14.35
N VAL A 385 -4.97 15.88 -13.94
CA VAL A 385 -4.71 15.40 -12.57
C VAL A 385 -4.84 16.55 -11.57
N TYR A 386 -5.68 16.38 -10.55
CA TYR A 386 -6.13 17.39 -9.60
C TYR A 386 -5.03 18.24 -8.94
N ASN A 387 -3.88 17.69 -8.63
CA ASN A 387 -2.81 18.39 -7.89
C ASN A 387 -1.62 18.80 -8.76
N GLY A 388 -1.78 18.83 -10.08
CA GLY A 388 -0.72 19.24 -11.01
C GLY A 388 0.42 18.21 -11.15
N ASP A 389 0.28 17.00 -10.60
CA ASP A 389 1.23 15.93 -10.83
C ASP A 389 1.32 15.58 -12.32
N SER A 390 2.49 15.18 -12.77
CA SER A 390 2.73 14.73 -14.13
C SER A 390 3.32 13.32 -14.13
N TRP A 391 2.97 12.54 -15.15
CA TRP A 391 3.63 11.26 -15.40
C TRP A 391 4.99 11.52 -16.02
N LYS A 392 6.05 11.23 -15.28
CA LYS A 392 7.43 11.30 -15.77
C LYS A 392 7.91 9.89 -16.01
N GLU A 393 8.01 9.51 -17.27
CA GLU A 393 8.47 8.18 -17.65
C GLU A 393 9.82 7.86 -17.00
N SER A 394 9.93 6.66 -16.44
CA SER A 394 11.17 6.16 -15.88
C SER A 394 12.18 5.88 -16.97
N GLU A 395 13.46 6.13 -16.70
CA GLU A 395 14.53 5.95 -17.67
C GLU A 395 15.13 4.53 -17.61
N GLY A 396 15.77 4.13 -18.70
CA GLY A 396 16.55 2.89 -18.79
C GLY A 396 15.71 1.63 -18.51
N GLU A 397 16.23 0.72 -17.71
CA GLU A 397 15.57 -0.53 -17.36
C GLU A 397 14.35 -0.37 -16.43
N ASP A 398 14.25 0.75 -15.70
CA ASP A 398 13.19 0.97 -14.73
C ASP A 398 11.80 1.06 -15.40
N LYS A 399 11.72 1.47 -16.67
CA LYS A 399 10.45 1.47 -17.42
C LYS A 399 9.93 0.06 -17.74
N TYR A 400 10.82 -0.94 -17.72
CA TYR A 400 10.50 -2.33 -18.01
C TYR A 400 10.48 -3.23 -16.76
N ARG A 401 10.45 -2.64 -15.57
CA ARG A 401 10.31 -3.43 -14.34
C ARG A 401 8.97 -4.13 -14.27
N ARG A 402 8.90 -5.18 -13.42
CA ARG A 402 7.66 -5.93 -13.17
C ARG A 402 6.52 -5.01 -12.81
N SER A 403 5.34 -5.31 -13.29
CA SER A 403 4.12 -4.51 -13.13
C SER A 403 3.75 -4.21 -11.68
N VAL A 404 4.17 -5.04 -10.73
CA VAL A 404 3.98 -4.80 -9.28
C VAL A 404 4.66 -3.51 -8.81
N TYR A 405 5.66 -3.01 -9.52
CA TYR A 405 6.35 -1.76 -9.23
C TYR A 405 5.76 -0.54 -9.91
N THR A 406 4.77 -0.70 -10.79
CA THR A 406 4.12 0.43 -11.47
C THR A 406 3.48 1.37 -10.46
N PHE A 407 3.80 2.66 -10.54
CA PHE A 407 3.19 3.69 -9.71
C PHE A 407 1.67 3.72 -9.91
N LEU A 408 0.95 3.66 -8.80
CA LEU A 408 -0.50 3.66 -8.81
C LEU A 408 -1.04 4.95 -8.19
N LYS A 409 -1.67 5.78 -9.03
CA LYS A 409 -2.50 6.88 -8.58
C LYS A 409 -3.96 6.49 -8.75
N ARG A 410 -4.73 6.42 -7.66
CA ARG A 410 -6.14 5.94 -7.69
C ARG A 410 -7.03 6.78 -8.61
N THR A 411 -6.81 8.08 -8.66
CA THR A 411 -7.56 9.01 -9.53
C THR A 411 -7.18 8.96 -11.00
N SER A 412 -6.01 8.40 -11.34
CA SER A 412 -5.53 8.25 -12.72
C SER A 412 -4.62 7.01 -12.81
N PRO A 413 -5.19 5.81 -12.76
CA PRO A 413 -4.42 4.57 -12.82
C PRO A 413 -3.78 4.36 -14.20
N TYR A 414 -2.78 3.46 -14.27
CA TYR A 414 -2.11 3.10 -15.51
C TYR A 414 -3.10 2.52 -16.54
N PRO A 415 -3.17 3.04 -17.79
CA PRO A 415 -4.28 2.78 -18.72
C PRO A 415 -4.52 1.31 -19.06
N SER A 416 -3.47 0.55 -19.37
CA SER A 416 -3.62 -0.86 -19.71
C SER A 416 -4.09 -1.69 -18.50
N PHE A 417 -3.82 -1.25 -17.27
CA PHE A 417 -4.34 -1.91 -16.08
C PHE A 417 -5.85 -1.72 -15.94
N ILE A 418 -6.37 -0.54 -16.24
CA ILE A 418 -7.82 -0.30 -16.27
C ILE A 418 -8.48 -1.20 -17.33
N SER A 419 -7.91 -1.22 -18.53
CA SER A 419 -8.45 -2.00 -19.64
C SER A 419 -8.51 -3.50 -19.35
N PHE A 420 -7.59 -4.02 -18.52
CA PHE A 420 -7.52 -5.43 -18.11
C PHE A 420 -7.99 -5.68 -16.68
N ASP A 421 -8.94 -4.89 -16.17
CA ASP A 421 -9.66 -5.10 -14.92
C ASP A 421 -8.75 -5.14 -13.66
N ALA A 422 -7.66 -4.40 -13.62
CA ALA A 422 -6.90 -4.22 -12.39
C ALA A 422 -7.74 -3.50 -11.34
N GLY A 423 -7.65 -3.92 -10.09
CA GLY A 423 -8.41 -3.32 -8.99
C GLY A 423 -8.07 -1.84 -8.77
N SER A 424 -9.08 -1.03 -8.45
CA SER A 424 -8.95 0.42 -8.18
C SER A 424 -8.09 0.75 -6.96
N ARG A 425 -7.90 -0.20 -6.04
CA ARG A 425 -7.23 -0.02 -4.74
C ARG A 425 -7.99 0.91 -3.78
N GLU A 426 -9.24 1.20 -4.04
CA GLU A 426 -10.11 1.98 -3.14
C GLU A 426 -10.72 1.11 -2.05
N VAL A 427 -11.01 -0.15 -2.39
CA VAL A 427 -11.56 -1.15 -1.48
C VAL A 427 -10.76 -2.45 -1.54
N CYS A 428 -10.83 -3.23 -0.46
CA CYS A 428 -10.27 -4.58 -0.44
C CYS A 428 -11.14 -5.51 -1.30
N LEU A 429 -10.54 -6.15 -2.28
CA LEU A 429 -11.20 -7.14 -3.15
C LEU A 429 -10.60 -8.51 -2.89
N SER A 430 -11.43 -9.49 -2.66
CA SER A 430 -11.04 -10.90 -2.60
C SER A 430 -10.77 -11.47 -3.99
N LYS A 431 -11.55 -11.04 -4.98
CA LYS A 431 -11.46 -11.44 -6.39
C LYS A 431 -11.73 -10.24 -7.31
N ARG A 432 -10.97 -10.13 -8.40
CA ARG A 432 -11.23 -9.14 -9.45
C ARG A 432 -12.28 -9.65 -10.41
N LEU A 433 -13.13 -8.76 -10.90
CA LEU A 433 -13.98 -9.07 -12.06
C LEU A 433 -13.09 -9.29 -13.29
N VAL A 434 -13.51 -10.17 -14.16
CA VAL A 434 -12.82 -10.44 -15.42
C VAL A 434 -13.81 -10.16 -16.54
N THR A 435 -13.53 -9.12 -17.33
CA THR A 435 -14.33 -8.75 -18.52
C THR A 435 -13.61 -9.15 -19.80
N ASN A 436 -14.31 -9.22 -20.88
CA ASN A 436 -13.74 -9.38 -22.23
C ASN A 436 -14.33 -8.27 -23.11
N THR A 437 -13.52 -7.28 -23.45
CA THR A 437 -13.96 -6.10 -24.18
C THR A 437 -13.08 -5.82 -25.40
N PRO A 438 -13.61 -5.19 -26.47
CA PRO A 438 -12.80 -4.75 -27.60
C PRO A 438 -11.67 -3.79 -27.22
N LEU A 439 -11.83 -3.03 -26.13
CA LEU A 439 -10.79 -2.11 -25.65
C LEU A 439 -9.52 -2.84 -25.21
N GLN A 440 -9.63 -4.08 -24.74
CA GLN A 440 -8.46 -4.91 -24.39
C GLN A 440 -7.63 -5.26 -25.63
N ALA A 441 -8.29 -5.59 -26.71
CA ALA A 441 -7.61 -5.83 -27.99
C ALA A 441 -6.94 -4.54 -28.51
N LEU A 442 -7.62 -3.40 -28.43
CA LEU A 442 -7.04 -2.11 -28.79
C LEU A 442 -5.84 -1.74 -27.90
N ALA A 443 -5.90 -2.05 -26.60
CA ALA A 443 -4.79 -1.79 -25.68
C ALA A 443 -3.55 -2.61 -26.09
N THR A 444 -3.66 -3.91 -26.31
CA THR A 444 -2.51 -4.75 -26.74
C THR A 444 -1.97 -4.38 -28.11
N LEU A 445 -2.81 -3.86 -29.02
CA LEU A 445 -2.38 -3.47 -30.35
C LEU A 445 -1.70 -2.09 -30.41
N ASN A 446 -2.05 -1.16 -29.51
CA ASN A 446 -1.66 0.25 -29.63
C ASN A 446 -0.84 0.79 -28.45
N ASP A 447 -0.88 0.16 -27.27
CA ASP A 447 -0.11 0.64 -26.12
C ASP A 447 1.41 0.45 -26.39
N PRO A 448 2.22 1.49 -26.21
CA PRO A 448 3.64 1.50 -26.51
C PRO A 448 4.41 0.31 -25.92
N VAL A 449 4.03 -0.16 -24.73
CA VAL A 449 4.74 -1.26 -24.06
C VAL A 449 4.64 -2.58 -24.83
N TYR A 450 3.49 -2.88 -25.44
CA TYR A 450 3.32 -4.09 -26.25
C TYR A 450 3.99 -3.96 -27.62
N LEU A 451 3.99 -2.75 -28.18
CA LEU A 451 4.71 -2.46 -29.42
C LEU A 451 6.23 -2.59 -29.22
N ASP A 452 6.77 -2.07 -28.13
CA ASP A 452 8.20 -2.22 -27.79
C ASP A 452 8.58 -3.69 -27.59
N ALA A 453 7.72 -4.45 -26.88
CA ALA A 453 7.92 -5.88 -26.70
C ALA A 453 7.89 -6.63 -28.04
N ALA A 454 6.94 -6.32 -28.92
CA ALA A 454 6.86 -6.93 -30.24
C ALA A 454 8.07 -6.61 -31.11
N LYS A 455 8.53 -5.37 -31.11
CA LYS A 455 9.73 -4.94 -31.87
C LYS A 455 10.98 -5.65 -31.35
N SER A 456 11.17 -5.69 -30.04
CA SER A 456 12.34 -6.33 -29.41
C SER A 456 12.40 -7.84 -29.73
N LEU A 457 11.28 -8.55 -29.54
CA LEU A 457 11.21 -9.97 -29.85
C LEU A 457 11.45 -10.23 -31.35
N SER A 458 10.83 -9.42 -32.21
CA SER A 458 10.99 -9.56 -33.65
C SER A 458 12.42 -9.33 -34.11
N GLN A 459 13.09 -8.32 -33.58
CA GLN A 459 14.50 -8.04 -33.90
C GLN A 459 15.41 -9.24 -33.59
N LYS A 460 15.24 -9.83 -32.41
CA LYS A 460 15.99 -11.02 -32.00
C LYS A 460 15.72 -12.20 -32.93
N VAL A 461 14.43 -12.53 -33.08
CA VAL A 461 14.04 -13.73 -33.86
C VAL A 461 14.31 -13.58 -35.34
N TRP A 462 14.23 -12.37 -35.93
CA TRP A 462 14.51 -12.10 -37.32
C TRP A 462 15.95 -12.46 -37.71
N VAL A 463 16.89 -12.08 -36.84
CA VAL A 463 18.32 -12.45 -37.00
C VAL A 463 18.51 -13.97 -36.85
N GLU A 464 17.96 -14.56 -35.78
CA GLU A 464 18.10 -15.99 -35.48
C GLU A 464 17.45 -16.91 -36.52
N SER A 465 16.48 -16.40 -37.26
CA SER A 465 15.80 -17.16 -38.35
C SER A 465 16.46 -17.01 -39.72
N GLY A 466 17.59 -16.28 -39.80
CA GLY A 466 18.22 -15.96 -41.09
C GLY A 466 17.31 -15.16 -42.01
N LYS A 467 16.43 -14.32 -41.44
CA LYS A 467 15.42 -13.52 -42.15
C LYS A 467 14.38 -14.36 -42.94
N ASN A 468 14.20 -15.62 -42.56
CA ASN A 468 13.15 -16.47 -43.10
C ASN A 468 11.83 -16.25 -42.35
N PRO A 469 10.77 -15.74 -43.00
CA PRO A 469 9.52 -15.38 -42.34
C PRO A 469 8.77 -16.57 -41.74
N GLU A 470 8.77 -17.73 -42.40
CA GLU A 470 8.09 -18.92 -41.89
C GLU A 470 8.76 -19.42 -40.58
N VAL A 471 10.10 -19.46 -40.59
CA VAL A 471 10.89 -19.86 -39.41
C VAL A 471 10.70 -18.85 -38.28
N ALA A 472 10.73 -17.55 -38.61
CA ALA A 472 10.56 -16.48 -37.66
C ALA A 472 9.18 -16.53 -36.97
N ILE A 473 8.11 -16.66 -37.73
CA ILE A 473 6.74 -16.76 -37.23
C ILE A 473 6.56 -17.98 -36.30
N LYS A 474 7.10 -19.13 -36.65
CA LYS A 474 7.08 -20.33 -35.80
C LYS A 474 7.81 -20.09 -34.47
N LYS A 475 9.01 -19.50 -34.53
CA LYS A 475 9.79 -19.19 -33.32
C LYS A 475 9.10 -18.16 -32.42
N VAL A 476 8.57 -17.08 -33.01
CA VAL A 476 7.83 -16.05 -32.24
C VAL A 476 6.63 -16.70 -31.53
N TYR A 477 5.82 -17.46 -32.28
CA TYR A 477 4.66 -18.10 -31.69
C TYR A 477 5.04 -19.07 -30.57
N GLN A 478 6.07 -19.88 -30.75
CA GLN A 478 6.55 -20.80 -29.75
C GLN A 478 7.08 -20.05 -28.49
N GLN A 479 7.72 -18.91 -28.65
CA GLN A 479 8.24 -18.12 -27.54
C GLN A 479 7.12 -17.40 -26.77
N LEU A 480 6.05 -16.97 -27.46
CA LEU A 480 4.90 -16.31 -26.84
C LEU A 480 3.92 -17.29 -26.17
N ILE A 481 3.65 -18.41 -26.84
CA ILE A 481 2.54 -19.32 -26.48
C ILE A 481 3.06 -20.63 -25.86
N LEU A 482 4.33 -20.96 -26.05
CA LEU A 482 4.99 -22.20 -25.59
C LEU A 482 4.42 -23.50 -26.21
N LEU A 483 3.61 -23.37 -27.26
CA LEU A 483 3.00 -24.47 -28.00
C LEU A 483 3.38 -24.39 -29.50
N PRO A 484 3.33 -25.48 -30.25
CA PRO A 484 3.51 -25.43 -31.70
C PRO A 484 2.33 -24.70 -32.36
N ILE A 485 2.64 -23.87 -33.37
CA ILE A 485 1.61 -23.18 -34.15
C ILE A 485 0.87 -24.15 -35.06
N SER A 486 -0.45 -24.11 -35.10
CA SER A 486 -1.27 -24.90 -36.07
C SER A 486 -1.11 -24.38 -37.50
N ASP A 487 -1.32 -25.27 -38.50
CA ASP A 487 -1.19 -24.86 -39.90
C ASP A 487 -2.17 -23.75 -40.31
N SER A 488 -3.38 -23.76 -39.78
CA SER A 488 -4.36 -22.71 -40.04
C SER A 488 -3.87 -21.35 -39.51
N LYS A 489 -3.40 -21.29 -38.24
CA LYS A 489 -2.86 -20.06 -37.65
C LYS A 489 -1.60 -19.59 -38.34
N LYS A 490 -0.71 -20.54 -38.68
CA LYS A 490 0.49 -20.23 -39.47
C LYS A 490 0.13 -19.55 -40.79
N LYS A 491 -0.85 -20.08 -41.52
CA LYS A 491 -1.32 -19.49 -42.78
C LYS A 491 -1.83 -18.04 -42.55
N SER A 492 -2.63 -17.81 -41.52
CA SER A 492 -3.14 -16.47 -41.21
C SER A 492 -2.02 -15.50 -40.84
N MET A 493 -1.05 -15.93 -40.03
CA MET A 493 0.09 -15.09 -39.65
C MET A 493 1.02 -14.79 -40.82
N MET A 494 1.24 -15.75 -41.71
CA MET A 494 1.99 -15.54 -42.95
C MET A 494 1.28 -14.56 -43.91
N GLN A 495 -0.04 -14.62 -44.01
CA GLN A 495 -0.82 -13.65 -44.77
C GLN A 495 -0.70 -12.25 -44.21
N LEU A 496 -0.84 -12.07 -42.89
CA LEU A 496 -0.66 -10.78 -42.18
C LEU A 496 0.75 -10.24 -42.45
N PHE A 497 1.76 -11.08 -42.26
CA PHE A 497 3.16 -10.73 -42.54
C PHE A 497 3.36 -10.23 -43.96
N SER A 498 2.84 -10.97 -44.94
CA SER A 498 3.00 -10.61 -46.35
C SER A 498 2.32 -9.29 -46.71
N THR A 499 1.11 -9.07 -46.19
CA THR A 499 0.38 -7.82 -46.36
C THR A 499 1.14 -6.63 -45.71
N ALA A 500 1.54 -6.77 -44.48
CA ALA A 500 2.29 -5.73 -43.77
C ALA A 500 3.64 -5.42 -44.47
N LYS A 501 4.35 -6.44 -44.95
CA LYS A 501 5.60 -6.25 -45.67
C LYS A 501 5.38 -5.44 -46.96
N LEU A 502 4.37 -5.75 -47.75
CA LEU A 502 4.03 -5.01 -48.97
C LEU A 502 3.69 -3.53 -48.68
N GLU A 503 2.94 -3.26 -47.61
CA GLU A 503 2.62 -1.89 -47.21
C GLU A 503 3.87 -1.10 -46.78
N PHE A 504 4.77 -1.72 -46.01
CA PHE A 504 6.04 -1.08 -45.62
C PHE A 504 7.06 -0.95 -46.77
N GLU A 505 6.96 -1.73 -47.81
CA GLU A 505 7.73 -1.56 -49.05
C GLU A 505 7.21 -0.37 -49.86
N LYS A 506 5.89 -0.12 -49.89
CA LYS A 506 5.27 1.01 -50.56
C LYS A 506 5.49 2.33 -49.84
N ASP A 507 5.52 2.30 -48.48
CA ASP A 507 5.67 3.49 -47.65
C ASP A 507 6.89 3.36 -46.69
N PRO A 508 8.10 3.71 -47.17
CA PRO A 508 9.29 3.69 -46.34
C PRO A 508 9.26 4.66 -45.15
N LYS A 509 8.46 5.74 -45.25
CA LYS A 509 8.31 6.72 -44.14
C LYS A 509 7.49 6.12 -43.01
N ALA A 510 6.31 5.58 -43.29
CA ALA A 510 5.49 4.90 -42.29
C ALA A 510 6.26 3.74 -41.62
N ARG A 511 7.09 3.00 -42.40
CA ARG A 511 7.96 1.97 -41.85
C ARG A 511 8.98 2.56 -40.84
N ALA A 512 9.65 3.66 -41.21
CA ALA A 512 10.64 4.30 -40.33
C ALA A 512 9.99 4.88 -39.07
N ASP A 513 8.81 5.46 -39.22
CA ASP A 513 8.03 6.00 -38.09
C ASP A 513 7.59 4.87 -37.15
N PHE A 514 7.19 3.71 -37.71
CA PHE A 514 6.80 2.53 -36.92
C PHE A 514 8.01 1.86 -36.26
N PHE A 515 9.08 1.59 -37.02
CA PHE A 515 10.24 0.88 -36.52
C PHE A 515 11.52 1.40 -37.19
N GLN A 516 12.14 2.39 -36.59
CA GLN A 516 13.35 3.03 -37.12
C GLN A 516 14.48 2.01 -37.35
N GLY A 517 15.08 2.07 -38.51
CA GLY A 517 16.19 1.18 -38.90
C GLY A 517 15.80 -0.24 -39.32
N ALA A 518 14.49 -0.62 -39.27
CA ALA A 518 14.02 -1.92 -39.69
C ALA A 518 13.91 -2.00 -41.23
N ASP A 519 14.24 -3.16 -41.81
CA ASP A 519 13.78 -3.51 -43.14
C ASP A 519 12.28 -3.84 -43.15
N ALA A 520 11.66 -3.91 -44.33
CA ALA A 520 10.23 -4.17 -44.46
C ALA A 520 9.81 -5.54 -43.88
N GLY A 521 10.68 -6.54 -43.93
CA GLY A 521 10.44 -7.86 -43.34
C GLY A 521 10.46 -7.83 -41.82
N LEU A 522 11.42 -7.15 -41.22
CA LEU A 522 11.48 -6.98 -39.76
C LEU A 522 10.29 -6.17 -39.21
N ALA A 523 9.93 -5.07 -39.87
CA ALA A 523 8.75 -4.29 -39.51
C ALA A 523 7.46 -5.10 -39.63
N ALA A 524 7.29 -5.88 -40.70
CA ALA A 524 6.15 -6.78 -40.87
C ALA A 524 6.10 -7.89 -39.81
N LEU A 525 7.26 -8.43 -39.41
CA LEU A 525 7.32 -9.39 -38.31
C LEU A 525 6.91 -8.75 -36.98
N ALA A 526 7.27 -7.50 -36.73
CA ALA A 526 6.87 -6.80 -35.51
C ALA A 526 5.35 -6.59 -35.42
N VAL A 527 4.70 -6.23 -36.54
CA VAL A 527 3.22 -6.19 -36.62
C VAL A 527 2.61 -7.56 -36.35
N THR A 528 3.16 -8.60 -36.96
CA THR A 528 2.67 -9.98 -36.79
C THR A 528 2.87 -10.47 -35.34
N THR A 529 3.99 -10.14 -34.73
CA THR A 529 4.29 -10.44 -33.32
C THR A 529 3.30 -9.75 -32.37
N ASN A 530 3.03 -8.45 -32.62
CA ASN A 530 2.04 -7.71 -31.84
C ASN A 530 0.63 -8.32 -31.97
N ALA A 531 0.24 -8.73 -33.17
CA ALA A 531 -1.02 -9.44 -33.39
C ALA A 531 -1.07 -10.80 -32.66
N MET A 532 0.06 -11.52 -32.56
CA MET A 532 0.14 -12.75 -31.75
C MET A 532 -0.02 -12.49 -30.25
N MET A 533 0.45 -11.35 -29.72
CA MET A 533 0.23 -10.94 -28.33
C MET A 533 -1.24 -10.60 -28.03
N ASN A 534 -2.07 -10.47 -29.06
CA ASN A 534 -3.52 -10.25 -28.93
C ASN A 534 -4.34 -11.55 -29.07
N LEU A 535 -3.69 -12.68 -29.26
CA LEU A 535 -4.37 -13.97 -29.30
C LEU A 535 -4.87 -14.37 -27.90
N ASP A 536 -6.02 -15.08 -27.89
CA ASP A 536 -6.58 -15.59 -26.64
C ASP A 536 -5.58 -16.48 -25.88
N GLU A 537 -4.78 -17.28 -26.58
CA GLU A 537 -3.77 -18.13 -25.98
C GLU A 537 -2.62 -17.36 -25.32
N PHE A 538 -2.37 -16.12 -25.72
CA PHE A 538 -1.41 -15.26 -25.04
C PHE A 538 -2.02 -14.58 -23.81
N LEU A 539 -3.30 -14.25 -23.87
CA LEU A 539 -4.01 -13.53 -22.80
C LEU A 539 -4.57 -14.46 -21.73
N THR A 540 -4.60 -15.76 -21.98
CA THR A 540 -5.12 -16.76 -21.04
C THR A 540 -4.02 -17.73 -20.62
N LYS A 541 -4.18 -18.32 -19.43
CA LYS A 541 -3.42 -19.49 -19.05
C LYS A 541 -3.92 -20.67 -19.90
N PRO A 542 -3.03 -21.36 -20.65
CA PRO A 542 -3.42 -22.48 -21.51
C PRO A 542 -3.78 -23.72 -20.71
#